data_40c66d3ac5a1a286a3d2b5607c5d47fa
#
_entry.id   40c66d3ac5a1a286a3d2b5607c5d47fa
#
_cell.length_a   1.000
_cell.length_b   1.000
_cell.length_c   1.000
_cell.angle_alpha   90.00
_cell.angle_beta   90.00
_cell.angle_gamma   90.00
#
_symmetry.space_group_name_H-M   'P 1'
#
loop_
_entity.id
_entity.type
_entity.pdbx_description
1 polymer ?
#
loop_
_entity_poly.entity_id
_entity_poly.type
_entity_poly.pdbx_seq_one_letter_code
_entity_poly.pdbx_strand_id
1 'polypeptide(L)'
;SALINSNEFVHSTPKDFGENSIICLSCHKGNTPETIAAAKLGKEKGAAVIILTWLEESEIVEFGDYIIQYSFDASPDHLKGDIDYAGEKTMCALLVAVETLQQTAGYENYDKFYEGLGMITGIIRNARKHVQVRAEQFAETYKDDTVIYTMGSGAGYGAAYMESICIFMEMQWLDSSSIHTGEYFHGPFEITDANRPFMIQISEGSTRELDERALKFLHTYAKRIEVLDAKELGLSTIDASVVDYFNHSLFNNVYPIYNHELAEKKEHPLSTRRYMWKVEY
;
A
#
# COMPACT_ATOMS: atom_id res chain seq x y z
N SER A 1 -19.60 3.87 3.38
CA SER A 1 -18.22 3.98 3.90
C SER A 1 -17.44 5.02 3.09
N ALA A 2 -16.48 5.69 3.71
CA ALA A 2 -15.61 6.67 3.09
C ALA A 2 -14.18 6.48 3.61
N LEU A 3 -13.18 6.76 2.75
CA LEU A 3 -11.78 6.87 3.12
C LEU A 3 -11.44 8.36 3.24
N ILE A 4 -11.01 8.80 4.41
CA ILE A 4 -10.72 10.21 4.70
C ILE A 4 -9.36 10.27 5.41
N ASN A 5 -8.53 11.25 5.07
CA ASN A 5 -7.30 11.51 5.81
C ASN A 5 -7.62 11.95 7.24
N SER A 6 -6.84 11.52 8.25
CA SER A 6 -7.13 11.81 9.65
C SER A 6 -7.21 13.31 9.95
N ASN A 7 -6.32 14.11 9.37
CA ASN A 7 -6.33 15.56 9.58
C ASN A 7 -7.56 16.21 8.91
N GLU A 8 -7.89 15.80 7.68
CA GLU A 8 -9.11 16.25 7.01
C GLU A 8 -10.36 15.87 7.79
N PHE A 9 -10.44 14.64 8.32
CA PHE A 9 -11.55 14.19 9.14
C PHE A 9 -11.77 15.08 10.37
N VAL A 10 -10.71 15.46 11.07
CA VAL A 10 -10.79 16.35 12.25
C VAL A 10 -11.36 17.73 11.90
N HIS A 11 -10.94 18.29 10.75
CA HIS A 11 -11.36 19.62 10.31
C HIS A 11 -12.68 19.64 9.54
N SER A 12 -13.07 18.54 8.94
CA SER A 12 -14.27 18.40 8.10
C SER A 12 -15.02 17.10 8.37
N THR A 13 -15.37 16.89 9.63
CA THR A 13 -16.10 15.69 10.06
C THR A 13 -17.46 15.59 9.35
N PRO A 14 -17.82 14.44 8.75
CA PRO A 14 -19.14 14.24 8.14
C PRO A 14 -20.27 14.53 9.15
N LYS A 15 -21.34 15.19 8.68
CA LYS A 15 -22.43 15.65 9.55
C LYS A 15 -23.20 14.54 10.25
N ASP A 16 -23.25 13.37 9.63
CA ASP A 16 -23.94 12.16 10.10
C ASP A 16 -23.00 11.21 10.86
N PHE A 17 -21.74 11.60 11.09
CA PHE A 17 -20.81 10.84 11.88
C PHE A 17 -21.13 10.98 13.39
N GLY A 18 -21.31 9.86 14.10
CA GLY A 18 -21.68 9.84 15.52
C GLY A 18 -21.89 8.43 16.06
N GLU A 19 -22.81 8.28 17.00
CA GLU A 19 -23.06 7.04 17.78
C GLU A 19 -23.34 5.79 16.94
N ASN A 20 -23.84 5.95 15.71
CA ASN A 20 -24.07 4.84 14.78
C ASN A 20 -22.94 4.64 13.78
N SER A 21 -21.78 5.22 14.03
CA SER A 21 -20.62 5.15 13.14
C SER A 21 -19.53 4.26 13.72
N ILE A 22 -18.74 3.68 12.82
CA ILE A 22 -17.48 3.02 13.14
C ILE A 22 -16.36 3.80 12.45
N ILE A 23 -15.32 4.17 13.20
CA ILE A 23 -14.09 4.71 12.64
C ILE A 23 -12.98 3.68 12.79
N CYS A 24 -12.31 3.35 11.66
CA CYS A 24 -11.16 2.47 11.65
C CYS A 24 -9.92 3.30 11.34
N LEU A 25 -8.99 3.36 12.27
CA LEU A 25 -7.77 4.18 12.20
C LEU A 25 -6.53 3.30 12.15
N SER A 26 -5.62 3.59 11.22
CA SER A 26 -4.32 2.92 11.15
C SER A 26 -3.20 3.88 11.52
N CYS A 27 -2.48 3.57 12.61
CA CYS A 27 -1.35 4.36 13.08
C CYS A 27 -0.19 3.43 13.46
N HIS A 28 0.87 3.39 12.63
CA HIS A 28 1.95 2.40 12.76
C HIS A 28 2.56 2.34 14.17
N LYS A 29 3.05 3.47 14.66
CA LYS A 29 3.64 3.58 16.01
C LYS A 29 2.66 4.14 17.05
N GLY A 30 1.44 4.44 16.65
CA GLY A 30 0.40 4.96 17.54
C GLY A 30 0.64 6.36 18.10
N ASN A 31 1.54 7.15 17.51
CA ASN A 31 1.96 8.46 18.00
C ASN A 31 1.81 9.59 16.97
N THR A 32 1.08 9.38 15.87
CA THR A 32 0.81 10.43 14.88
C THR A 32 -0.28 11.37 15.42
N PRO A 33 0.04 12.68 15.64
CA PRO A 33 -0.87 13.61 16.32
C PRO A 33 -2.25 13.71 15.67
N GLU A 34 -2.32 13.77 14.33
CA GLU A 34 -3.56 13.89 13.57
C GLU A 34 -4.43 12.64 13.70
N THR A 35 -3.79 11.46 13.77
CA THR A 35 -4.52 10.19 13.93
C THR A 35 -5.04 10.04 15.36
N ILE A 36 -4.28 10.51 16.36
CA ILE A 36 -4.72 10.56 17.75
C ILE A 36 -5.89 11.53 17.90
N ALA A 37 -5.81 12.72 17.28
CA ALA A 37 -6.91 13.69 17.28
C ALA A 37 -8.18 13.12 16.65
N ALA A 38 -8.07 12.35 15.57
CA ALA A 38 -9.20 11.66 14.95
C ALA A 38 -9.80 10.59 15.86
N ALA A 39 -8.97 9.84 16.61
CA ALA A 39 -9.44 8.85 17.59
C ALA A 39 -10.21 9.51 18.74
N LYS A 40 -9.67 10.58 19.31
CA LYS A 40 -10.32 11.39 20.35
C LYS A 40 -11.68 11.90 19.88
N LEU A 41 -11.74 12.49 18.69
CA LEU A 41 -12.97 12.99 18.12
C LEU A 41 -14.00 11.87 17.87
N GLY A 42 -13.55 10.69 17.43
CA GLY A 42 -14.40 9.50 17.30
C GLY A 42 -15.08 9.13 18.62
N LYS A 43 -14.31 9.08 19.70
CA LYS A 43 -14.84 8.83 21.07
C LYS A 43 -15.81 9.92 21.53
N GLU A 44 -15.46 11.18 21.35
CA GLU A 44 -16.30 12.33 21.71
C GLU A 44 -17.65 12.32 20.99
N LYS A 45 -17.69 11.83 19.76
CA LYS A 45 -18.91 11.68 18.95
C LYS A 45 -19.70 10.40 19.26
N GLY A 46 -19.19 9.53 20.14
CA GLY A 46 -19.83 8.27 20.50
C GLY A 46 -19.68 7.14 19.48
N ALA A 47 -18.83 7.30 18.46
CA ALA A 47 -18.56 6.27 17.47
C ALA A 47 -17.74 5.12 18.07
N ALA A 48 -17.89 3.90 17.52
CA ALA A 48 -16.99 2.81 17.82
C ALA A 48 -15.62 3.03 17.14
N VAL A 49 -14.54 2.97 17.91
CA VAL A 49 -13.18 3.25 17.44
C VAL A 49 -12.37 1.96 17.34
N ILE A 50 -12.00 1.58 16.13
CA ILE A 50 -11.09 0.45 15.83
C ILE A 50 -9.72 1.02 15.50
N ILE A 51 -8.67 0.52 16.15
CA ILE A 51 -7.28 0.96 15.93
C ILE A 51 -6.45 -0.19 15.44
N LEU A 52 -5.78 0.02 14.29
CA LEU A 52 -4.74 -0.86 13.77
C LEU A 52 -3.38 -0.23 14.08
N THR A 53 -2.56 -0.92 14.87
CA THR A 53 -1.23 -0.45 15.26
C THR A 53 -0.23 -1.59 15.31
N TRP A 54 1.05 -1.29 15.19
CA TRP A 54 2.11 -2.25 15.47
C TRP A 54 2.47 -2.28 16.96
N LEU A 55 2.42 -1.13 17.65
CA LEU A 55 2.77 -1.02 19.07
C LEU A 55 1.51 -1.08 19.95
N GLU A 56 1.43 -2.14 20.73
CA GLU A 56 0.33 -2.38 21.66
C GLU A 56 0.25 -1.34 22.79
N GLU A 57 1.41 -0.84 23.22
CA GLU A 57 1.53 0.20 24.25
C GLU A 57 1.83 1.56 23.62
N SER A 58 0.84 2.16 22.92
CA SER A 58 1.03 3.45 22.25
C SER A 58 -0.12 4.42 22.60
N GLU A 59 0.13 5.73 22.47
CA GLU A 59 -0.82 6.77 22.91
C GLU A 59 -2.22 6.61 22.31
N ILE A 60 -2.32 6.24 21.02
CA ILE A 60 -3.61 6.11 20.33
C ILE A 60 -4.48 4.99 20.94
N VAL A 61 -3.87 3.97 21.53
CA VAL A 61 -4.57 2.79 22.09
C VAL A 61 -5.55 3.19 23.20
N GLU A 62 -5.27 4.27 23.94
CA GLU A 62 -6.16 4.80 24.99
C GLU A 62 -7.54 5.21 24.44
N PHE A 63 -7.64 5.49 23.15
CA PHE A 63 -8.89 5.95 22.51
C PHE A 63 -9.60 4.86 21.71
N GLY A 64 -9.04 3.65 21.62
CA GLY A 64 -9.66 2.53 20.91
C GLY A 64 -10.65 1.74 21.75
N ASP A 65 -11.78 1.35 21.16
CA ASP A 65 -12.66 0.32 21.71
C ASP A 65 -12.17 -1.08 21.35
N TYR A 66 -11.54 -1.19 20.16
CA TYR A 66 -10.95 -2.42 19.63
C TYR A 66 -9.56 -2.14 19.11
N ILE A 67 -8.59 -2.90 19.59
CA ILE A 67 -7.19 -2.78 19.18
C ILE A 67 -6.79 -4.00 18.37
N ILE A 68 -6.28 -3.77 17.18
CA ILE A 68 -5.77 -4.81 16.30
C ILE A 68 -4.28 -4.57 16.12
N GLN A 69 -3.48 -5.43 16.75
CA GLN A 69 -2.04 -5.44 16.57
C GLN A 69 -1.68 -6.27 15.34
N TYR A 70 -0.93 -5.70 14.42
CA TYR A 70 -0.50 -6.39 13.22
C TYR A 70 0.97 -6.78 13.26
N SER A 71 1.33 -7.81 12.44
CA SER A 71 2.71 -8.28 12.29
C SER A 71 3.57 -7.25 11.56
N PHE A 72 4.76 -6.98 12.08
CA PHE A 72 5.77 -6.13 11.45
C PHE A 72 7.16 -6.56 11.88
N ASP A 73 8.09 -6.66 10.94
CA ASP A 73 9.50 -6.90 11.25
C ASP A 73 10.21 -5.57 11.55
N ALA A 74 10.58 -5.38 12.81
CA ALA A 74 11.26 -4.19 13.30
C ALA A 74 12.79 -4.26 13.21
N SER A 75 13.35 -5.33 12.62
CA SER A 75 14.81 -5.46 12.45
C SER A 75 15.37 -4.32 11.58
N PRO A 76 16.66 -4.03 11.63
CA PRO A 76 17.30 -3.07 10.73
C PRO A 76 17.06 -3.38 9.25
N ASP A 77 16.86 -4.65 8.91
CA ASP A 77 16.59 -5.14 7.57
C ASP A 77 15.10 -5.42 7.33
N HIS A 78 14.19 -4.75 8.07
CA HIS A 78 12.75 -5.00 8.02
C HIS A 78 12.16 -4.96 6.61
N LEU A 79 12.74 -4.19 5.70
CA LEU A 79 12.33 -4.14 4.29
C LEU A 79 12.69 -5.42 3.53
N LYS A 80 13.66 -6.20 4.01
CA LYS A 80 14.02 -7.55 3.52
C LYS A 80 13.46 -8.67 4.38
N GLY A 81 12.82 -8.35 5.50
CA GLY A 81 12.28 -9.31 6.45
C GLY A 81 11.26 -10.27 5.85
N ASP A 82 11.07 -11.37 6.52
CA ASP A 82 10.10 -12.40 6.16
C ASP A 82 9.16 -12.66 7.35
N ILE A 83 7.95 -12.15 7.23
CA ILE A 83 6.90 -12.24 8.26
C ILE A 83 5.76 -13.13 7.77
N ASP A 84 4.76 -13.33 8.62
CA ASP A 84 3.47 -13.82 8.18
C ASP A 84 2.66 -12.67 7.57
N TYR A 85 2.62 -12.61 6.24
CA TYR A 85 1.94 -11.54 5.51
C TYR A 85 0.41 -11.58 5.63
N ALA A 86 -0.17 -12.69 6.09
CA ALA A 86 -1.59 -12.77 6.42
C ALA A 86 -1.94 -11.90 7.65
N GLY A 87 -1.00 -11.67 8.54
CA GLY A 87 -1.15 -10.82 9.73
C GLY A 87 -0.60 -9.40 9.59
N GLU A 88 -0.21 -8.95 8.39
CA GLU A 88 0.29 -7.60 8.18
C GLU A 88 -0.84 -6.54 8.14
N LYS A 89 -0.48 -5.27 8.24
CA LYS A 89 -1.41 -4.15 8.39
C LYS A 89 -2.57 -4.14 7.38
N THR A 90 -2.27 -4.34 6.10
CA THR A 90 -3.28 -4.29 5.04
C THR A 90 -4.26 -5.46 5.12
N MET A 91 -3.75 -6.65 5.41
CA MET A 91 -4.60 -7.83 5.61
C MET A 91 -5.46 -7.69 6.86
N CYS A 92 -4.93 -7.15 7.95
CA CYS A 92 -5.72 -6.87 9.15
C CYS A 92 -6.85 -5.87 8.86
N ALA A 93 -6.58 -4.80 8.10
CA ALA A 93 -7.62 -3.84 7.69
C ALA A 93 -8.70 -4.49 6.81
N LEU A 94 -8.30 -5.36 5.88
CA LEU A 94 -9.21 -6.11 5.03
C LEU A 94 -10.04 -7.10 5.83
N LEU A 95 -9.44 -7.80 6.80
CA LEU A 95 -10.14 -8.70 7.71
C LEU A 95 -11.26 -7.99 8.49
N VAL A 96 -11.01 -6.77 8.99
CA VAL A 96 -12.06 -5.96 9.64
C VAL A 96 -13.26 -5.76 8.71
N ALA A 97 -13.01 -5.46 7.43
CA ALA A 97 -14.08 -5.26 6.46
C ALA A 97 -14.82 -6.56 6.13
N VAL A 98 -14.09 -7.66 5.91
CA VAL A 98 -14.65 -8.98 5.59
C VAL A 98 -15.48 -9.53 6.75
N GLU A 99 -14.96 -9.45 7.99
CA GLU A 99 -15.70 -9.89 9.18
C GLU A 99 -16.95 -9.04 9.43
N THR A 100 -16.84 -7.73 9.25
CA THR A 100 -17.99 -6.84 9.36
C THR A 100 -19.07 -7.21 8.35
N LEU A 101 -18.69 -7.44 7.10
CA LEU A 101 -19.63 -7.85 6.04
C LEU A 101 -20.26 -9.21 6.35
N GLN A 102 -19.46 -10.20 6.76
CA GLN A 102 -19.95 -11.53 7.11
C GLN A 102 -20.99 -11.49 8.24
N GLN A 103 -20.71 -10.71 9.29
CA GLN A 103 -21.59 -10.66 10.46
C GLN A 103 -22.86 -9.81 10.25
N THR A 104 -22.83 -8.84 9.34
CA THR A 104 -23.96 -7.93 9.11
C THR A 104 -24.86 -8.33 7.97
N ALA A 105 -24.32 -8.88 6.88
CA ALA A 105 -25.06 -9.17 5.67
C ALA A 105 -24.84 -10.58 5.11
N GLY A 106 -23.82 -11.28 5.60
CA GLY A 106 -23.28 -12.48 4.98
C GLY A 106 -22.40 -12.15 3.78
N TYR A 107 -21.35 -12.96 3.57
CA TYR A 107 -20.44 -12.81 2.43
C TYR A 107 -20.27 -14.14 1.73
N GLU A 108 -20.79 -14.26 0.51
CA GLU A 108 -20.84 -15.53 -0.23
C GLU A 108 -19.46 -16.14 -0.53
N ASN A 109 -18.41 -15.30 -0.63
CA ASN A 109 -17.05 -15.75 -0.91
C ASN A 109 -16.16 -15.79 0.36
N TYR A 110 -16.77 -15.84 1.54
CA TYR A 110 -16.05 -15.81 2.83
C TYR A 110 -15.00 -16.93 2.94
N ASP A 111 -15.38 -18.18 2.65
CA ASP A 111 -14.47 -19.33 2.73
C ASP A 111 -13.32 -19.20 1.72
N LYS A 112 -13.61 -18.76 0.50
CA LYS A 112 -12.60 -18.52 -0.54
C LYS A 112 -11.63 -17.40 -0.17
N PHE A 113 -12.11 -16.36 0.52
CA PHE A 113 -11.26 -15.32 1.04
C PHE A 113 -10.25 -15.86 2.07
N TYR A 114 -10.70 -16.72 2.99
CA TYR A 114 -9.83 -17.35 3.99
C TYR A 114 -8.88 -18.37 3.38
N GLU A 115 -9.26 -19.09 2.33
CA GLU A 115 -8.33 -19.91 1.54
C GLU A 115 -7.22 -19.04 0.94
N GLY A 116 -7.57 -17.92 0.28
CA GLY A 116 -6.60 -16.95 -0.25
C GLY A 116 -5.68 -16.35 0.82
N LEU A 117 -6.24 -16.03 1.98
CA LEU A 117 -5.48 -15.53 3.13
C LEU A 117 -4.43 -16.55 3.60
N GLY A 118 -4.78 -17.84 3.61
CA GLY A 118 -3.85 -18.92 3.92
C GLY A 118 -2.72 -19.11 2.90
N MET A 119 -2.92 -18.63 1.65
CA MET A 119 -1.96 -18.76 0.56
C MET A 119 -1.02 -17.55 0.44
N ILE A 120 -1.45 -16.36 0.85
CA ILE A 120 -0.79 -15.08 0.50
C ILE A 120 0.66 -15.00 0.99
N THR A 121 0.97 -15.53 2.18
CA THR A 121 2.34 -15.54 2.71
C THR A 121 3.29 -16.32 1.80
N GLY A 122 2.87 -17.49 1.32
CA GLY A 122 3.66 -18.31 0.40
C GLY A 122 3.85 -17.63 -0.96
N ILE A 123 2.80 -17.00 -1.49
CA ILE A 123 2.84 -16.26 -2.76
C ILE A 123 3.84 -15.10 -2.66
N ILE A 124 3.75 -14.25 -1.64
CA ILE A 124 4.63 -13.10 -1.46
C ILE A 124 6.09 -13.55 -1.29
N ARG A 125 6.37 -14.59 -0.50
CA ARG A 125 7.73 -15.14 -0.36
C ARG A 125 8.33 -15.58 -1.69
N ASN A 126 7.55 -16.24 -2.53
CA ASN A 126 7.99 -16.67 -3.85
C ASN A 126 8.17 -15.47 -4.80
N ALA A 127 7.24 -14.52 -4.80
CA ALA A 127 7.31 -13.30 -5.61
C ALA A 127 8.56 -12.47 -5.27
N ARG A 128 8.89 -12.29 -3.99
CA ARG A 128 10.10 -11.59 -3.54
C ARG A 128 11.38 -12.23 -4.07
N LYS A 129 11.47 -13.57 -4.05
CA LYS A 129 12.62 -14.30 -4.64
C LYS A 129 12.65 -14.15 -6.16
N HIS A 130 11.49 -14.18 -6.79
CA HIS A 130 11.37 -14.07 -8.25
C HIS A 130 11.87 -12.72 -8.79
N VAL A 131 11.59 -11.62 -8.08
CA VAL A 131 11.97 -10.28 -8.52
C VAL A 131 13.41 -9.88 -8.19
N GLN A 132 14.17 -10.63 -7.40
CA GLN A 132 15.48 -10.22 -6.89
C GLN A 132 16.42 -9.71 -7.98
N VAL A 133 16.64 -10.49 -9.04
CA VAL A 133 17.53 -10.11 -10.14
C VAL A 133 17.02 -8.89 -10.90
N ARG A 134 15.70 -8.78 -11.09
CA ARG A 134 15.07 -7.61 -11.74
C ARG A 134 15.23 -6.35 -10.89
N ALA A 135 15.10 -6.47 -9.56
CA ALA A 135 15.30 -5.36 -8.64
C ALA A 135 16.75 -4.83 -8.66
N GLU A 136 17.75 -5.72 -8.75
CA GLU A 136 19.15 -5.34 -8.93
C GLU A 136 19.37 -4.59 -10.27
N GLN A 137 18.76 -5.07 -11.35
CA GLN A 137 18.81 -4.42 -12.67
C GLN A 137 18.07 -3.07 -12.67
N PHE A 138 16.92 -3.00 -12.04
CA PHE A 138 16.18 -1.77 -11.84
C PHE A 138 17.03 -0.74 -11.10
N ALA A 139 17.61 -1.12 -9.98
CA ALA A 139 18.44 -0.24 -9.17
C ALA A 139 19.63 0.31 -9.99
N GLU A 140 20.33 -0.55 -10.74
CA GLU A 140 21.45 -0.11 -11.60
C GLU A 140 20.97 0.84 -12.71
N THR A 141 19.79 0.61 -13.28
CA THR A 141 19.24 1.40 -14.39
C THR A 141 18.75 2.78 -13.93
N TYR A 142 18.19 2.87 -12.70
CA TYR A 142 17.46 4.05 -12.25
C TYR A 142 18.15 4.81 -11.10
N LYS A 143 19.33 4.39 -10.63
CA LYS A 143 20.04 5.02 -9.51
C LYS A 143 20.34 6.52 -9.70
N ASP A 144 20.53 6.96 -10.92
CA ASP A 144 20.88 8.35 -11.26
C ASP A 144 19.65 9.19 -11.67
N ASP A 145 18.45 8.59 -11.68
CA ASP A 145 17.23 9.30 -11.99
C ASP A 145 16.81 10.25 -10.85
N THR A 146 16.13 11.31 -11.25
CA THR A 146 15.53 12.29 -10.31
C THR A 146 14.02 12.17 -10.24
N VAL A 147 13.40 11.40 -11.13
CA VAL A 147 11.96 11.17 -11.18
C VAL A 147 11.64 9.73 -11.54
N ILE A 148 10.67 9.13 -10.87
CA ILE A 148 10.07 7.83 -11.25
C ILE A 148 8.56 7.90 -11.00
N TYR A 149 7.76 7.62 -12.03
CA TYR A 149 6.30 7.55 -11.90
C TYR A 149 5.86 6.13 -11.55
N THR A 150 4.94 6.01 -10.59
CA THR A 150 4.31 4.72 -10.26
C THR A 150 2.91 4.65 -10.87
N MET A 151 2.47 3.47 -11.28
CA MET A 151 1.17 3.29 -11.92
C MET A 151 0.47 2.02 -11.44
N GLY A 152 -0.87 2.06 -11.37
CA GLY A 152 -1.68 0.90 -11.03
C GLY A 152 -3.17 1.23 -11.00
N SER A 153 -3.99 0.24 -10.67
CA SER A 153 -5.44 0.38 -10.54
C SER A 153 -6.03 -0.47 -9.41
N GLY A 154 -7.32 -0.29 -9.15
CA GLY A 154 -8.07 -1.09 -8.18
C GLY A 154 -7.42 -1.12 -6.80
N ALA A 155 -7.50 -2.26 -6.13
CA ALA A 155 -6.88 -2.45 -4.82
C ALA A 155 -5.35 -2.27 -4.85
N GLY A 156 -4.69 -2.58 -5.97
CA GLY A 156 -3.25 -2.40 -6.16
C GLY A 156 -2.82 -0.94 -6.13
N TYR A 157 -3.66 0.02 -6.55
CA TYR A 157 -3.29 1.43 -6.65
C TYR A 157 -2.75 2.02 -5.33
N GLY A 158 -3.28 1.58 -4.19
CA GLY A 158 -2.78 2.01 -2.88
C GLY A 158 -1.30 1.69 -2.65
N ALA A 159 -0.79 0.58 -3.20
CA ALA A 159 0.63 0.24 -3.14
C ALA A 159 1.47 1.17 -4.04
N ALA A 160 1.01 1.47 -5.27
CA ALA A 160 1.67 2.44 -6.15
C ALA A 160 1.73 3.84 -5.54
N TYR A 161 0.65 4.27 -4.86
CA TYR A 161 0.60 5.53 -4.14
C TYR A 161 1.61 5.57 -2.99
N MET A 162 1.64 4.52 -2.16
CA MET A 162 2.59 4.41 -1.05
C MET A 162 4.04 4.43 -1.55
N GLU A 163 4.34 3.69 -2.61
CA GLU A 163 5.67 3.65 -3.22
C GLU A 163 6.13 5.04 -3.67
N SER A 164 5.23 5.80 -4.32
CA SER A 164 5.50 7.17 -4.75
C SER A 164 5.81 8.09 -3.57
N ILE A 165 4.89 8.22 -2.61
CA ILE A 165 5.00 9.27 -1.58
C ILE A 165 5.93 8.88 -0.43
N CYS A 166 5.88 7.62 0.04
CA CYS A 166 6.63 7.21 1.22
C CYS A 166 8.05 6.74 0.87
N ILE A 167 8.23 6.11 -0.29
CA ILE A 167 9.53 5.58 -0.66
C ILE A 167 10.28 6.55 -1.56
N PHE A 168 9.75 6.84 -2.74
CA PHE A 168 10.49 7.68 -3.68
C PHE A 168 10.64 9.11 -3.15
N MET A 169 9.56 9.78 -2.73
CA MET A 169 9.67 11.16 -2.25
C MET A 169 10.27 11.26 -0.85
N GLU A 170 9.76 10.51 0.13
CA GLU A 170 10.18 10.62 1.53
C GLU A 170 11.57 10.05 1.77
N MET A 171 11.81 8.80 1.32
CA MET A 171 13.01 8.04 1.68
C MET A 171 14.13 8.16 0.66
N GLN A 172 13.84 8.34 -0.62
CA GLN A 172 14.86 8.40 -1.69
C GLN A 172 15.04 9.79 -2.29
N TRP A 173 14.20 10.75 -1.93
CA TRP A 173 14.21 12.15 -2.39
C TRP A 173 14.14 12.26 -3.91
N LEU A 174 13.39 11.37 -4.52
CA LEU A 174 13.04 11.38 -5.93
C LEU A 174 11.71 12.10 -6.13
N ASP A 175 11.58 12.88 -7.17
CA ASP A 175 10.28 13.36 -7.60
C ASP A 175 9.44 12.16 -8.06
N SER A 176 8.18 12.12 -7.65
CA SER A 176 7.30 11.02 -8.03
C SER A 176 5.83 11.44 -8.04
N SER A 177 5.05 10.74 -8.81
CA SER A 177 3.60 10.81 -8.74
C SER A 177 3.03 9.43 -9.05
N SER A 178 2.01 9.03 -8.28
CA SER A 178 1.24 7.84 -8.61
C SER A 178 0.15 8.19 -9.61
N ILE A 179 0.06 7.41 -10.69
CA ILE A 179 -0.91 7.61 -11.77
C ILE A 179 -1.89 6.43 -11.77
N HIS A 180 -3.18 6.69 -11.53
CA HIS A 180 -4.20 5.68 -11.69
C HIS A 180 -4.36 5.32 -13.17
N THR A 181 -4.21 4.05 -13.55
CA THR A 181 -4.20 3.65 -14.96
C THR A 181 -5.53 3.93 -15.67
N GLY A 182 -6.65 3.93 -14.93
CA GLY A 182 -7.95 4.35 -15.45
C GLY A 182 -8.04 5.84 -15.81
N GLU A 183 -7.20 6.68 -15.20
CA GLU A 183 -7.12 8.13 -15.45
C GLU A 183 -5.96 8.52 -16.37
N TYR A 184 -5.07 7.58 -16.66
CA TYR A 184 -3.84 7.83 -17.41
C TYR A 184 -4.11 8.57 -18.74
N PHE A 185 -5.13 8.17 -19.48
CA PHE A 185 -5.49 8.76 -20.77
C PHE A 185 -6.30 10.08 -20.67
N HIS A 186 -6.48 10.62 -19.45
CA HIS A 186 -7.16 11.89 -19.22
C HIS A 186 -6.18 13.05 -18.94
N GLY A 187 -4.94 12.91 -19.38
CA GLY A 187 -3.89 13.93 -19.26
C GLY A 187 -2.51 13.36 -19.00
N PRO A 188 -2.31 12.50 -17.98
CA PRO A 188 -0.96 12.01 -17.62
C PRO A 188 -0.18 11.32 -18.76
N PHE A 189 -0.86 10.72 -19.74
CA PHE A 189 -0.19 10.07 -20.87
C PHE A 189 0.66 11.05 -21.73
N GLU A 190 0.36 12.35 -21.69
CA GLU A 190 1.12 13.38 -22.40
C GLU A 190 2.57 13.56 -21.92
N ILE A 191 2.88 13.12 -20.70
CA ILE A 191 4.26 13.14 -20.21
C ILE A 191 5.09 11.96 -20.71
N THR A 192 4.46 10.99 -21.39
CA THR A 192 5.14 9.76 -21.80
C THR A 192 6.12 10.01 -22.93
N ASP A 193 7.38 9.70 -22.69
CA ASP A 193 8.43 9.72 -23.70
C ASP A 193 9.45 8.58 -23.47
N ALA A 194 10.43 8.48 -24.35
CA ALA A 194 11.43 7.42 -24.30
C ALA A 194 12.35 7.46 -23.07
N ASN A 195 12.45 8.59 -22.39
CA ASN A 195 13.41 8.82 -21.30
C ASN A 195 12.80 8.76 -19.91
N ARG A 196 11.48 8.97 -19.80
CA ARG A 196 10.80 8.98 -18.51
C ARG A 196 10.61 7.58 -17.95
N PRO A 197 11.02 7.33 -16.72
CA PRO A 197 10.85 6.04 -16.07
C PRO A 197 9.46 5.89 -15.48
N PHE A 198 8.85 4.73 -15.78
CA PHE A 198 7.58 4.30 -15.23
C PHE A 198 7.73 2.94 -14.55
N MET A 199 7.17 2.81 -13.36
CA MET A 199 7.01 1.56 -12.65
C MET A 199 5.53 1.24 -12.58
N ILE A 200 5.09 0.27 -13.39
CA ILE A 200 3.68 -0.10 -13.50
C ILE A 200 3.42 -1.46 -12.89
N GLN A 201 2.40 -1.53 -12.06
CA GLN A 201 1.86 -2.78 -11.54
C GLN A 201 0.59 -3.17 -12.31
N ILE A 202 0.53 -4.44 -12.69
CA ILE A 202 -0.61 -5.03 -13.40
C ILE A 202 -1.36 -5.90 -12.39
N SER A 203 -2.53 -5.45 -11.98
CA SER A 203 -3.36 -6.16 -11.02
C SER A 203 -3.90 -7.48 -11.58
N GLU A 204 -4.18 -8.44 -10.72
CA GLU A 204 -4.99 -9.59 -11.06
C GLU A 204 -6.43 -9.33 -10.64
N GLY A 205 -7.41 -9.64 -11.52
CA GLY A 205 -8.82 -9.42 -11.28
C GLY A 205 -9.45 -8.36 -12.17
N SER A 206 -10.49 -7.71 -11.66
CA SER A 206 -11.44 -6.90 -12.44
C SER A 206 -10.83 -5.65 -13.11
N THR A 207 -9.79 -5.07 -12.53
CA THR A 207 -9.16 -3.84 -13.05
C THR A 207 -7.97 -4.08 -13.98
N ARG A 208 -7.57 -5.34 -14.20
CA ARG A 208 -6.42 -5.71 -15.02
C ARG A 208 -6.41 -5.07 -16.41
N GLU A 209 -7.55 -5.00 -17.08
CA GLU A 209 -7.67 -4.40 -18.42
C GLU A 209 -7.23 -2.93 -18.47
N LEU A 210 -7.40 -2.18 -17.38
CA LEU A 210 -6.96 -0.79 -17.29
C LEU A 210 -5.43 -0.70 -17.29
N ASP A 211 -4.79 -1.58 -16.53
CA ASP A 211 -3.33 -1.64 -16.41
C ASP A 211 -2.70 -2.13 -17.71
N GLU A 212 -3.24 -3.18 -18.34
CA GLU A 212 -2.78 -3.70 -19.63
C GLU A 212 -2.92 -2.66 -20.76
N ARG A 213 -4.01 -1.87 -20.76
CA ARG A 213 -4.20 -0.77 -21.72
C ARG A 213 -3.11 0.29 -21.57
N ALA A 214 -2.79 0.68 -20.33
CA ALA A 214 -1.72 1.63 -20.04
C ALA A 214 -0.35 1.07 -20.43
N LEU A 215 -0.06 -0.19 -20.09
CA LEU A 215 1.18 -0.86 -20.44
C LEU A 215 1.39 -0.94 -21.95
N LYS A 216 0.34 -1.26 -22.71
CA LYS A 216 0.38 -1.30 -24.18
C LYS A 216 0.81 0.06 -24.77
N PHE A 217 0.31 1.15 -24.22
CA PHE A 217 0.69 2.50 -24.62
C PHE A 217 2.15 2.80 -24.25
N LEU A 218 2.55 2.48 -23.02
CA LEU A 218 3.93 2.63 -22.56
C LEU A 218 4.91 1.88 -23.45
N HIS A 219 4.63 0.63 -23.83
CA HIS A 219 5.49 -0.14 -24.74
C HIS A 219 5.67 0.49 -26.13
N THR A 220 4.73 1.36 -26.55
CA THR A 220 4.83 2.05 -27.84
C THR A 220 5.71 3.29 -27.74
N TYR A 221 5.64 4.04 -26.65
CA TYR A 221 6.22 5.39 -26.57
C TYR A 221 7.30 5.55 -25.49
N ALA A 222 7.31 4.73 -24.45
CA ALA A 222 8.34 4.72 -23.41
C ALA A 222 9.37 3.61 -23.67
N LYS A 223 10.58 3.78 -23.11
CA LYS A 223 11.65 2.75 -23.16
C LYS A 223 12.13 2.34 -21.77
N ARG A 224 11.70 3.06 -20.76
CA ARG A 224 12.14 2.90 -19.37
C ARG A 224 10.94 2.51 -18.52
N ILE A 225 10.62 1.23 -18.53
CA ILE A 225 9.42 0.67 -17.90
C ILE A 225 9.83 -0.51 -17.04
N GLU A 226 9.50 -0.45 -15.76
CA GLU A 226 9.49 -1.61 -14.87
C GLU A 226 8.07 -2.10 -14.70
N VAL A 227 7.86 -3.40 -14.89
CA VAL A 227 6.52 -4.02 -14.84
C VAL A 227 6.47 -5.02 -13.70
N LEU A 228 5.52 -4.89 -12.81
CA LEU A 228 5.18 -5.88 -11.77
C LEU A 228 3.82 -6.48 -12.12
N ASP A 229 3.78 -7.70 -12.62
CA ASP A 229 2.53 -8.38 -12.98
C ASP A 229 2.13 -9.36 -11.87
N ALA A 230 0.99 -9.10 -11.20
CA ALA A 230 0.46 -9.94 -10.14
C ALA A 230 0.25 -11.39 -10.58
N LYS A 231 -0.10 -11.62 -11.85
CA LYS A 231 -0.25 -12.94 -12.44
C LYS A 231 1.08 -13.68 -12.52
N GLU A 232 2.11 -13.01 -13.06
CA GLU A 232 3.47 -13.55 -13.11
C GLU A 232 4.00 -13.86 -11.69
N LEU A 233 3.63 -13.02 -10.71
CA LEU A 233 4.03 -13.15 -9.32
C LEU A 233 3.20 -14.21 -8.54
N GLY A 234 2.28 -14.91 -9.21
CA GLY A 234 1.58 -16.07 -8.67
C GLY A 234 0.23 -15.80 -8.05
N LEU A 235 -0.30 -14.57 -8.12
CA LEU A 235 -1.55 -14.21 -7.46
C LEU A 235 -2.78 -14.93 -8.06
N SER A 236 -2.73 -15.33 -9.34
CA SER A 236 -3.79 -16.10 -10.01
C SER A 236 -4.08 -17.48 -9.40
N THR A 237 -3.29 -17.93 -8.43
CA THR A 237 -3.57 -19.14 -7.67
C THR A 237 -4.70 -18.97 -6.65
N ILE A 238 -5.02 -17.73 -6.30
CA ILE A 238 -6.17 -17.38 -5.45
C ILE A 238 -7.44 -17.37 -6.32
N ASP A 239 -8.57 -17.78 -5.73
CA ASP A 239 -9.85 -17.83 -6.43
C ASP A 239 -10.22 -16.47 -7.02
N ALA A 240 -10.65 -16.46 -8.28
CA ALA A 240 -10.94 -15.26 -9.06
C ALA A 240 -12.02 -14.35 -8.43
N SER A 241 -12.90 -14.89 -7.57
CA SER A 241 -13.93 -14.10 -6.89
C SER A 241 -13.41 -13.22 -5.76
N VAL A 242 -12.16 -13.44 -5.32
CA VAL A 242 -11.55 -12.72 -4.19
C VAL A 242 -10.13 -12.20 -4.47
N VAL A 243 -9.53 -12.57 -5.59
CA VAL A 243 -8.15 -12.25 -5.93
C VAL A 243 -7.86 -10.73 -5.94
N ASP A 244 -8.83 -9.92 -6.34
CA ASP A 244 -8.72 -8.46 -6.35
C ASP A 244 -8.22 -7.89 -5.02
N TYR A 245 -8.66 -8.44 -3.90
CA TYR A 245 -8.33 -7.94 -2.56
C TYR A 245 -6.88 -8.14 -2.16
N PHE A 246 -6.16 -9.06 -2.79
CA PHE A 246 -4.79 -9.42 -2.44
C PHE A 246 -3.71 -8.66 -3.22
N ASN A 247 -4.09 -7.92 -4.27
CA ASN A 247 -3.14 -7.14 -5.08
C ASN A 247 -2.31 -6.16 -4.24
N HIS A 248 -2.97 -5.41 -3.35
CA HIS A 248 -2.27 -4.44 -2.52
C HIS A 248 -1.20 -5.10 -1.66
N SER A 249 -1.54 -6.18 -0.95
CA SER A 249 -0.59 -6.90 -0.09
C SER A 249 0.58 -7.47 -0.90
N LEU A 250 0.32 -8.05 -2.08
CA LEU A 250 1.38 -8.54 -2.95
C LEU A 250 2.37 -7.42 -3.30
N PHE A 251 1.90 -6.34 -3.91
CA PHE A 251 2.79 -5.27 -4.40
C PHE A 251 3.49 -4.56 -3.25
N ASN A 252 2.77 -4.22 -2.17
CA ASN A 252 3.33 -3.55 -1.00
C ASN A 252 4.47 -4.35 -0.35
N ASN A 253 4.47 -5.67 -0.48
CA ASN A 253 5.49 -6.54 0.08
C ASN A 253 6.55 -7.00 -0.93
N VAL A 254 6.36 -6.74 -2.23
CA VAL A 254 7.38 -6.96 -3.27
C VAL A 254 8.25 -5.72 -3.47
N TYR A 255 7.70 -4.53 -3.43
CA TYR A 255 8.44 -3.26 -3.54
C TYR A 255 9.66 -3.14 -2.62
N PRO A 256 9.65 -3.61 -1.36
CA PRO A 256 10.82 -3.53 -0.48
C PRO A 256 12.10 -4.14 -1.07
N ILE A 257 12.01 -5.14 -1.97
CA ILE A 257 13.16 -5.70 -2.65
C ILE A 257 13.78 -4.66 -3.59
N TYR A 258 12.96 -3.98 -4.40
CA TYR A 258 13.39 -2.90 -5.29
C TYR A 258 13.95 -1.71 -4.53
N ASN A 259 13.28 -1.35 -3.44
CA ASN A 259 13.63 -0.18 -2.64
C ASN A 259 14.98 -0.35 -1.96
N HIS A 260 15.25 -1.56 -1.46
CA HIS A 260 16.52 -1.88 -0.84
C HIS A 260 17.67 -1.80 -1.86
N GLU A 261 17.52 -2.46 -3.02
CA GLU A 261 18.52 -2.45 -4.07
C GLU A 261 18.78 -1.02 -4.60
N LEU A 262 17.71 -0.23 -4.79
CA LEU A 262 17.83 1.17 -5.24
C LEU A 262 18.58 2.01 -4.20
N ALA A 263 18.24 1.87 -2.91
CA ALA A 263 18.89 2.61 -1.83
C ALA A 263 20.39 2.26 -1.70
N GLU A 264 20.75 0.99 -1.87
CA GLU A 264 22.16 0.55 -1.90
C GLU A 264 22.90 1.17 -3.10
N LYS A 265 22.35 1.13 -4.31
CA LYS A 265 22.97 1.66 -5.53
C LYS A 265 23.08 3.18 -5.54
N LYS A 266 22.14 3.88 -4.91
CA LYS A 266 22.16 5.34 -4.75
C LYS A 266 23.06 5.79 -3.60
N GLU A 267 23.59 4.87 -2.78
CA GLU A 267 24.25 5.17 -1.52
C GLU A 267 23.39 6.07 -0.61
N HIS A 268 22.05 5.89 -0.68
CA HIS A 268 21.07 6.71 0.03
C HIS A 268 20.16 5.82 0.88
N PRO A 269 20.55 5.54 2.15
CA PRO A 269 19.79 4.63 3.02
C PRO A 269 18.32 5.04 3.19
N LEU A 270 17.41 4.07 3.18
CA LEU A 270 15.97 4.27 3.36
C LEU A 270 15.59 4.95 4.69
N SER A 271 16.50 4.96 5.68
CA SER A 271 16.32 5.68 6.95
C SER A 271 16.65 7.17 6.87
N THR A 272 17.20 7.64 5.75
CA THR A 272 17.60 9.06 5.60
C THR A 272 16.38 9.96 5.61
N ARG A 273 16.43 11.02 6.44
CA ARG A 273 15.38 12.04 6.52
C ARG A 273 16.02 13.43 6.48
N ARG A 274 15.35 14.37 5.81
CA ARG A 274 15.77 15.79 5.78
C ARG A 274 15.10 16.58 6.89
N TYR A 275 13.81 16.45 7.05
CA TYR A 275 12.98 17.23 7.97
C TYR A 275 12.25 16.35 8.99
N MET A 276 11.68 15.21 8.56
CA MET A 276 10.87 14.33 9.40
C MET A 276 11.60 13.95 10.68
N TRP A 277 10.98 14.20 11.83
CA TRP A 277 11.52 14.03 13.19
C TRP A 277 12.75 14.86 13.54
N LYS A 278 13.14 15.84 12.71
CA LYS A 278 14.32 16.70 12.95
C LYS A 278 13.97 18.18 13.16
N VAL A 279 12.81 18.58 12.68
CA VAL A 279 12.28 19.94 12.83
C VAL A 279 10.84 19.89 13.29
N GLU A 280 10.32 20.99 13.81
CA GLU A 280 8.89 21.16 14.10
C GLU A 280 8.12 21.46 12.81
N TYR A 281 6.94 20.82 12.60
CA TYR A 281 6.06 21.00 11.46
C TYR A 281 4.59 20.73 11.81
#